data_08c331dc961e66d01a020bfd73b56279
#
_entry.id   08c331dc961e66d01a020bfd73b56279
#
_cell.length_a   1.000
_cell.length_b   1.000
_cell.length_c   1.000
_cell.angle_alpha   90.00
_cell.angle_beta   90.00
_cell.angle_gamma   90.00
#
_symmetry.space_group_name_H-M   'P 1'
#
loop_
_entity.id
_entity.type
_entity.pdbx_description
1 polymer ?
#
loop_
_entity_poly.entity_id
_entity_poly.type
_entity_poly.pdbx_seq_one_letter_code
_entity_poly.pdbx_strand_id
1 'polypeptide(L)'
;LTDASIGYYVDLVPQGLDATQTQALLGFLAYDRATWEAYRKMDGDLSAVEASTTGEELESYRENYRKSQAAGEREVGTARMVVSSVEMQSGSEAVVDACADQTQIKRVSSNGEEIPKPSWQHKYSYLATVRLVDGAWKVASLQETRRLIQRASRLQLLRRSEHL
;
A
#
# COMPACT_ATOMS: atom_id res chain seq x y z
N LEU A 1 3.34 -13.85 7.80
CA LEU A 1 3.08 -12.49 7.31
C LEU A 1 4.40 -11.77 6.97
N THR A 2 5.31 -11.66 7.92
CA THR A 2 6.66 -11.12 7.71
C THR A 2 7.51 -12.04 6.82
N ASP A 3 8.30 -11.43 5.93
CA ASP A 3 9.31 -12.11 5.12
C ASP A 3 10.64 -11.36 5.19
N ALA A 4 11.46 -11.73 6.18
CA ALA A 4 12.75 -11.09 6.41
C ALA A 4 13.76 -11.29 5.26
N SER A 5 13.58 -12.32 4.43
CA SER A 5 14.48 -12.60 3.30
C SER A 5 14.42 -11.52 2.21
N ILE A 6 13.29 -10.83 2.11
CA ILE A 6 13.09 -9.70 1.21
C ILE A 6 13.00 -8.35 1.94
N GLY A 7 13.25 -8.30 3.25
CA GLY A 7 13.13 -7.07 4.04
C GLY A 7 11.70 -6.57 4.21
N TYR A 8 10.71 -7.47 4.22
CA TYR A 8 9.30 -7.15 4.41
C TYR A 8 8.83 -7.55 5.81
N TYR A 9 8.32 -6.59 6.59
CA TYR A 9 7.90 -6.80 7.97
C TYR A 9 6.47 -6.32 8.21
N VAL A 10 5.67 -7.20 8.81
CA VAL A 10 4.34 -6.85 9.34
C VAL A 10 4.46 -6.75 10.85
N ASP A 11 4.47 -5.54 11.37
CA ASP A 11 4.75 -5.25 12.78
C ASP A 11 3.54 -5.46 13.68
N LEU A 12 2.34 -5.20 13.16
CA LEU A 12 1.09 -5.34 13.90
C LEU A 12 -0.06 -5.70 12.97
N VAL A 13 -0.94 -6.58 13.44
CA VAL A 13 -2.25 -6.85 12.84
C VAL A 13 -3.31 -6.88 13.93
N PRO A 14 -4.59 -6.53 13.61
CA PRO A 14 -5.67 -6.58 14.60
C PRO A 14 -5.93 -8.00 15.07
N GLN A 15 -6.34 -8.12 16.34
CA GLN A 15 -6.71 -9.38 16.97
C GLN A 15 -8.23 -9.59 16.91
N GLY A 16 -8.69 -10.82 17.04
CA GLY A 16 -10.11 -11.15 17.12
C GLY A 16 -10.89 -11.03 15.82
N LEU A 17 -10.19 -11.04 14.68
CA LEU A 17 -10.82 -11.07 13.36
C LEU A 17 -11.59 -12.38 13.15
N ASP A 18 -12.76 -12.29 12.51
CA ASP A 18 -13.45 -13.47 12.02
C ASP A 18 -12.75 -14.08 10.78
N ALA A 19 -13.28 -15.18 10.27
CA ALA A 19 -12.67 -15.88 9.13
C ALA A 19 -12.67 -15.01 7.86
N THR A 20 -13.72 -14.25 7.60
CA THR A 20 -13.83 -13.39 6.40
C THR A 20 -12.91 -12.18 6.49
N GLN A 21 -12.87 -11.52 7.63
CA GLN A 21 -11.93 -10.44 7.91
C GLN A 21 -10.48 -10.91 7.78
N THR A 22 -10.18 -12.11 8.28
CA THR A 22 -8.84 -12.71 8.16
C THR A 22 -8.46 -12.92 6.69
N GLN A 23 -9.37 -13.42 5.85
CA GLN A 23 -9.11 -13.60 4.42
C GLN A 23 -8.90 -12.25 3.70
N ALA A 24 -9.69 -11.22 4.03
CA ALA A 24 -9.50 -9.87 3.49
C ALA A 24 -8.14 -9.28 3.90
N LEU A 25 -7.73 -9.44 5.18
CA LEU A 25 -6.41 -9.05 5.67
C LEU A 25 -5.28 -9.73 4.87
N LEU A 26 -5.39 -11.06 4.69
CA LEU A 26 -4.38 -11.81 3.93
C LEU A 26 -4.29 -11.37 2.48
N GLY A 27 -5.43 -11.04 1.84
CA GLY A 27 -5.47 -10.47 0.49
C GLY A 27 -4.76 -9.12 0.41
N PHE A 28 -4.98 -8.24 1.38
CA PHE A 28 -4.28 -6.96 1.49
C PHE A 28 -2.76 -7.15 1.67
N LEU A 29 -2.35 -8.00 2.59
CA LEU A 29 -0.91 -8.24 2.85
C LEU A 29 -0.23 -8.95 1.66
N ALA A 30 -0.95 -9.78 0.92
CA ALA A 30 -0.44 -10.37 -0.32
C ALA A 30 -0.14 -9.30 -1.38
N TYR A 31 -1.03 -8.31 -1.54
CA TYR A 31 -0.82 -7.14 -2.40
C TYR A 31 0.41 -6.34 -1.97
N ASP A 32 0.46 -5.93 -0.71
CA ASP A 32 1.54 -5.07 -0.20
C ASP A 32 2.91 -5.74 -0.34
N ARG A 33 3.00 -7.02 0.00
CA ARG A 33 4.21 -7.81 -0.21
C ARG A 33 4.59 -7.95 -1.70
N ALA A 34 3.62 -8.26 -2.56
CA ALA A 34 3.85 -8.45 -4.00
C ALA A 34 4.37 -7.16 -4.66
N THR A 35 3.81 -6.02 -4.31
CA THR A 35 4.24 -4.71 -4.83
C THR A 35 5.66 -4.37 -4.38
N TRP A 36 6.00 -4.61 -3.11
CA TRP A 36 7.35 -4.46 -2.59
C TRP A 36 8.36 -5.35 -3.31
N GLU A 37 8.04 -6.63 -3.47
CA GLU A 37 8.92 -7.60 -4.12
C GLU A 37 9.15 -7.26 -5.60
N ALA A 38 8.12 -6.81 -6.33
CA ALA A 38 8.23 -6.41 -7.73
C ALA A 38 9.16 -5.20 -7.90
N TYR A 39 9.05 -4.16 -7.06
CA TYR A 39 9.96 -3.00 -7.10
C TYR A 39 11.40 -3.34 -6.69
N ARG A 40 11.60 -4.37 -5.89
CA ARG A 40 12.95 -4.86 -5.56
C ARG A 40 13.60 -5.60 -6.72
N LYS A 41 12.85 -6.47 -7.40
CA LYS A 41 13.36 -7.32 -8.50
C LYS A 41 13.49 -6.55 -9.79
N MET A 42 12.48 -5.76 -10.15
CA MET A 42 12.37 -5.04 -11.43
C MET A 42 12.61 -5.93 -12.67
N ASP A 43 12.22 -7.20 -12.57
CA ASP A 43 12.39 -8.23 -13.60
C ASP A 43 11.24 -8.27 -14.63
N GLY A 44 10.19 -7.46 -14.42
CA GLY A 44 9.01 -7.40 -15.28
C GLY A 44 7.92 -8.41 -14.91
N ASP A 45 8.15 -9.29 -13.94
CA ASP A 45 7.13 -10.22 -13.45
C ASP A 45 6.17 -9.52 -12.48
N LEU A 46 4.95 -9.29 -12.93
CA LEU A 46 3.85 -8.70 -12.15
C LEU A 46 2.76 -9.73 -11.78
N SER A 47 2.99 -11.01 -11.98
CA SER A 47 1.97 -12.05 -11.77
C SER A 47 1.39 -12.05 -10.35
N ALA A 48 2.22 -11.87 -9.33
CA ALA A 48 1.79 -11.80 -7.93
C ALA A 48 0.99 -10.51 -7.63
N VAL A 49 1.38 -9.38 -8.23
CA VAL A 49 0.63 -8.11 -8.13
C VAL A 49 -0.74 -8.26 -8.80
N GLU A 50 -0.81 -8.82 -10.00
CA GLU A 50 -2.05 -9.05 -10.75
C GLU A 50 -2.99 -10.04 -10.04
N ALA A 51 -2.43 -11.01 -9.33
CA ALA A 51 -3.20 -11.94 -8.52
C ALA A 51 -3.85 -11.27 -7.29
N SER A 52 -3.25 -10.21 -6.75
CA SER A 52 -3.65 -9.54 -5.50
C SER A 52 -4.26 -8.16 -5.68
N THR A 53 -4.36 -7.65 -6.91
CA THR A 53 -4.84 -6.29 -7.23
C THR A 53 -5.90 -6.34 -8.34
N THR A 54 -6.77 -5.33 -8.39
CA THR A 54 -7.80 -5.21 -9.42
C THR A 54 -8.16 -3.75 -9.70
N GLY A 55 -8.84 -3.51 -10.83
CA GLY A 55 -9.39 -2.19 -11.17
C GLY A 55 -8.34 -1.12 -11.39
N GLU A 56 -8.68 0.10 -10.98
CA GLU A 56 -7.82 1.29 -11.18
C GLU A 56 -6.49 1.19 -10.44
N GLU A 57 -6.47 0.53 -9.29
CA GLU A 57 -5.22 0.33 -8.53
C GLU A 57 -4.20 -0.50 -9.32
N LEU A 58 -4.65 -1.55 -9.99
CA LEU A 58 -3.79 -2.37 -10.84
C LEU A 58 -3.21 -1.57 -12.02
N GLU A 59 -4.04 -0.77 -12.70
CA GLU A 59 -3.58 0.03 -13.83
C GLU A 59 -2.60 1.12 -13.40
N SER A 60 -2.89 1.81 -12.29
CA SER A 60 -2.00 2.81 -11.69
C SER A 60 -0.64 2.19 -11.29
N TYR A 61 -0.67 1.01 -10.67
CA TYR A 61 0.54 0.29 -10.30
C TYR A 61 1.38 -0.08 -11.53
N ARG A 62 0.77 -0.66 -12.55
CA ARG A 62 1.44 -1.04 -13.81
C ARG A 62 2.12 0.16 -14.47
N GLU A 63 1.44 1.30 -14.52
CA GLU A 63 2.00 2.53 -15.10
C GLU A 63 3.24 3.01 -14.33
N ASN A 64 3.14 3.07 -12.99
CA ASN A 64 4.25 3.50 -12.15
C ASN A 64 5.44 2.53 -12.20
N TYR A 65 5.17 1.22 -12.20
CA TYR A 65 6.20 0.19 -12.34
C TYR A 65 6.97 0.32 -13.68
N ARG A 66 6.25 0.49 -14.81
CA ARG A 66 6.88 0.69 -16.12
C ARG A 66 7.76 1.93 -16.16
N LYS A 67 7.34 3.03 -15.54
CA LYS A 67 8.15 4.27 -15.45
C LYS A 67 9.46 4.01 -14.70
N SER A 68 9.41 3.35 -13.55
CA SER A 68 10.61 3.02 -12.78
C SER A 68 11.51 2.02 -13.52
N GLN A 69 10.93 1.02 -14.18
CA GLN A 69 11.67 0.06 -14.99
C GLN A 69 12.39 0.74 -16.17
N ALA A 70 11.70 1.63 -16.90
CA ALA A 70 12.30 2.39 -17.99
C ALA A 70 13.43 3.32 -17.53
N ALA A 71 13.34 3.84 -16.31
CA ALA A 71 14.39 4.65 -15.69
C ALA A 71 15.57 3.80 -15.16
N GLY A 72 15.48 2.47 -15.17
CA GLY A 72 16.49 1.58 -14.60
C GLY A 72 16.60 1.67 -13.08
N GLU A 73 15.48 1.96 -12.41
CA GLU A 73 15.43 2.16 -10.96
C GLU A 73 14.84 0.93 -10.27
N ARG A 74 15.31 0.64 -9.07
CA ARG A 74 14.75 -0.39 -8.18
C ARG A 74 14.77 0.06 -6.73
N GLU A 75 14.03 -0.63 -5.89
CA GLU A 75 13.98 -0.36 -4.45
C GLU A 75 14.81 -1.38 -3.66
N VAL A 76 15.43 -0.91 -2.58
CA VAL A 76 16.21 -1.71 -1.63
C VAL A 76 15.90 -1.26 -0.21
N GLY A 77 16.25 -2.07 0.78
CA GLY A 77 16.07 -1.75 2.19
C GLY A 77 14.91 -2.52 2.81
N THR A 78 14.12 -1.84 3.65
CA THR A 78 13.11 -2.48 4.49
C THR A 78 11.77 -1.77 4.38
N ALA A 79 10.73 -2.51 4.04
CA ALA A 79 9.33 -2.09 4.11
C ALA A 79 8.69 -2.63 5.39
N ARG A 80 7.92 -1.79 6.09
CA ARG A 80 7.22 -2.16 7.33
C ARG A 80 5.75 -1.77 7.23
N MET A 81 4.88 -2.64 7.75
CA MET A 81 3.44 -2.50 7.71
C MET A 81 2.82 -2.67 9.10
N VAL A 82 1.91 -1.78 9.44
CA VAL A 82 0.98 -1.91 10.57
C VAL A 82 -0.43 -1.89 10.02
N VAL A 83 -1.24 -2.87 10.37
CA VAL A 83 -2.68 -2.88 10.07
C VAL A 83 -3.43 -2.61 11.36
N SER A 84 -4.23 -1.53 11.38
CA SER A 84 -4.98 -1.07 12.55
C SER A 84 -6.35 -1.73 12.66
N SER A 85 -7.06 -1.87 11.52
CA SER A 85 -8.39 -2.49 11.49
C SER A 85 -8.70 -3.14 10.14
N VAL A 86 -9.67 -4.05 10.16
CA VAL A 86 -10.30 -4.63 8.97
C VAL A 86 -11.81 -4.56 9.17
N GLU A 87 -12.50 -3.73 8.40
CA GLU A 87 -13.92 -3.50 8.52
C GLU A 87 -14.66 -4.03 7.30
N MET A 88 -15.54 -5.02 7.51
CA MET A 88 -16.38 -5.54 6.43
C MET A 88 -17.44 -4.51 6.06
N GLN A 89 -17.51 -4.16 4.78
CA GLN A 89 -18.57 -3.32 4.21
C GLN A 89 -19.73 -4.18 3.67
N SER A 90 -19.38 -5.40 3.25
CA SER A 90 -20.32 -6.42 2.78
C SER A 90 -19.67 -7.81 2.90
N GLY A 91 -20.33 -8.87 2.44
CA GLY A 91 -19.73 -10.20 2.36
C GLY A 91 -18.57 -10.33 1.37
N SER A 92 -18.37 -9.33 0.49
CA SER A 92 -17.37 -9.34 -0.59
C SER A 92 -16.51 -8.07 -0.66
N GLU A 93 -16.65 -7.17 0.30
CA GLU A 93 -15.86 -5.93 0.36
C GLU A 93 -15.47 -5.61 1.80
N ALA A 94 -14.20 -5.26 2.00
CA ALA A 94 -13.64 -4.80 3.27
C ALA A 94 -12.82 -3.52 3.08
N VAL A 95 -12.71 -2.74 4.14
CA VAL A 95 -11.76 -1.62 4.25
C VAL A 95 -10.70 -1.99 5.27
N VAL A 96 -9.45 -1.92 4.87
CA VAL A 96 -8.27 -2.14 5.72
C VAL A 96 -7.63 -0.79 6.02
N ASP A 97 -7.54 -0.44 7.30
CA ASP A 97 -6.79 0.74 7.76
C ASP A 97 -5.35 0.32 8.05
N ALA A 98 -4.41 0.92 7.34
CA ALA A 98 -3.01 0.53 7.39
C ALA A 98 -2.06 1.74 7.41
N CYS A 99 -0.89 1.52 7.99
CA CYS A 99 0.22 2.47 7.99
C CYS A 99 1.48 1.79 7.45
N ALA A 100 2.01 2.33 6.35
CA ALA A 100 3.28 1.92 5.77
C ALA A 100 4.42 2.80 6.29
N ASP A 101 5.50 2.18 6.74
CA ASP A 101 6.76 2.85 7.04
C ASP A 101 7.77 2.55 5.92
N GLN A 102 7.98 3.55 5.07
CA GLN A 102 8.92 3.49 3.94
C GLN A 102 10.19 4.31 4.19
N THR A 103 10.44 4.73 5.43
CA THR A 103 11.61 5.55 5.77
C THR A 103 12.94 4.83 5.56
N GLN A 104 12.92 3.50 5.55
CA GLN A 104 14.11 2.65 5.33
C GLN A 104 14.19 2.08 3.90
N ILE A 105 13.26 2.46 3.02
CA ILE A 105 13.33 2.12 1.61
C ILE A 105 14.20 3.15 0.90
N LYS A 106 15.10 2.68 0.05
CA LYS A 106 15.94 3.50 -0.81
C LYS A 106 15.67 3.14 -2.27
N ARG A 107 15.76 4.13 -3.13
CA ARG A 107 15.75 3.92 -4.58
C ARG A 107 17.19 3.96 -5.08
N VAL A 108 17.54 2.98 -5.91
CA VAL A 108 18.86 2.88 -6.52
C VAL A 108 18.75 2.72 -8.04
N SER A 109 19.73 3.24 -8.74
CA SER A 109 19.87 3.08 -10.18
C SER A 109 20.36 1.67 -10.54
N SER A 110 20.42 1.36 -11.84
CA SER A 110 20.90 0.06 -12.37
C SER A 110 22.34 -0.26 -11.95
N ASN A 111 23.20 0.75 -11.74
CA ASN A 111 24.57 0.60 -11.25
C ASN A 111 24.68 0.64 -9.71
N GLY A 112 23.54 0.68 -8.99
CA GLY A 112 23.51 0.60 -7.53
C GLY A 112 23.70 1.94 -6.79
N GLU A 113 23.80 3.07 -7.50
CA GLU A 113 23.90 4.38 -6.90
C GLU A 113 22.56 4.82 -6.29
N GLU A 114 22.59 5.37 -5.07
CA GLU A 114 21.40 5.88 -4.41
C GLU A 114 20.87 7.12 -5.13
N ILE A 115 19.60 7.07 -5.51
CA ILE A 115 18.88 8.21 -6.09
C ILE A 115 18.40 9.11 -4.95
N PRO A 116 18.46 10.44 -5.08
CA PRO A 116 18.03 11.36 -4.05
C PRO A 116 16.62 11.05 -3.53
N LYS A 117 16.46 11.26 -2.22
CA LYS A 117 15.30 10.91 -1.41
C LYS A 117 13.97 11.18 -2.10
N PRO A 118 13.20 10.14 -2.48
CA PRO A 118 11.93 10.33 -3.14
C PRO A 118 10.87 10.89 -2.18
N SER A 119 9.90 11.62 -2.71
CA SER A 119 8.81 12.22 -1.92
C SER A 119 7.96 11.22 -1.14
N TRP A 120 7.95 9.95 -1.56
CA TRP A 120 7.23 8.86 -0.90
C TRP A 120 8.01 8.21 0.27
N GLN A 121 9.28 8.54 0.48
CA GLN A 121 10.11 7.96 1.55
C GLN A 121 9.74 8.55 2.93
N HIS A 122 8.55 8.22 3.44
CA HIS A 122 8.04 8.62 4.74
C HIS A 122 7.04 7.58 5.27
N LYS A 123 6.50 7.83 6.46
CA LYS A 123 5.36 7.06 6.99
C LYS A 123 4.07 7.68 6.51
N TYR A 124 3.15 6.86 6.06
CA TYR A 124 1.81 7.31 5.68
C TYR A 124 0.74 6.30 6.00
N SER A 125 -0.44 6.81 6.32
CA SER A 125 -1.62 6.02 6.60
C SER A 125 -2.59 6.10 5.43
N TYR A 126 -3.24 4.99 5.14
CA TYR A 126 -4.23 4.90 4.07
C TYR A 126 -5.31 3.85 4.37
N LEU A 127 -6.42 4.01 3.69
CA LEU A 127 -7.48 3.02 3.64
C LEU A 127 -7.37 2.24 2.33
N ALA A 128 -7.29 0.92 2.43
CA ALA A 128 -7.32 0.03 1.29
C ALA A 128 -8.72 -0.59 1.17
N THR A 129 -9.39 -0.41 0.02
CA THR A 129 -10.58 -1.19 -0.30
C THR A 129 -10.18 -2.51 -0.90
N VAL A 130 -10.59 -3.60 -0.27
CA VAL A 130 -10.28 -4.97 -0.68
C VAL A 130 -11.58 -5.66 -1.09
N ARG A 131 -11.60 -6.27 -2.27
CA ARG A 131 -12.78 -6.93 -2.84
C ARG A 131 -12.52 -8.39 -3.14
N LEU A 132 -13.55 -9.22 -2.93
CA LEU A 132 -13.55 -10.62 -3.33
C LEU A 132 -13.88 -10.69 -4.83
N VAL A 133 -12.90 -11.06 -5.65
CA VAL A 133 -12.99 -11.16 -7.11
C VAL A 133 -12.51 -12.55 -7.53
N ASP A 134 -13.38 -13.32 -8.19
CA ASP A 134 -13.07 -14.68 -8.66
C ASP A 134 -12.49 -15.59 -7.56
N GLY A 135 -13.04 -15.48 -6.34
CA GLY A 135 -12.62 -16.27 -5.18
C GLY A 135 -11.36 -15.79 -4.46
N ALA A 136 -10.74 -14.69 -4.89
CA ALA A 136 -9.57 -14.07 -4.26
C ALA A 136 -9.87 -12.66 -3.74
N TRP A 137 -9.38 -12.34 -2.55
CA TRP A 137 -9.42 -10.97 -2.02
C TRP A 137 -8.32 -10.14 -2.67
N LYS A 138 -8.70 -9.05 -3.35
CA LYS A 138 -7.81 -8.17 -4.12
C LYS A 138 -7.96 -6.72 -3.72
N VAL A 139 -6.87 -5.97 -3.65
CA VAL A 139 -6.91 -4.53 -3.44
C VAL A 139 -7.44 -3.85 -4.70
N ALA A 140 -8.50 -3.05 -4.52
CA ALA A 140 -9.17 -2.32 -5.61
C ALA A 140 -8.84 -0.82 -5.61
N SER A 141 -8.53 -0.25 -4.44
CA SER A 141 -8.11 1.15 -4.32
C SER A 141 -7.34 1.40 -3.02
N LEU A 142 -6.48 2.41 -3.05
CA LEU A 142 -5.78 2.97 -1.89
C LEU A 142 -6.13 4.46 -1.76
N GLN A 143 -6.46 4.91 -0.54
CA GLN A 143 -6.76 6.30 -0.25
C GLN A 143 -5.92 6.79 0.93
N GLU A 144 -4.99 7.72 0.69
CA GLU A 144 -4.16 8.29 1.75
C GLU A 144 -5.00 9.16 2.70
N THR A 145 -4.95 8.85 4.01
CA THR A 145 -5.81 9.49 5.02
C THR A 145 -5.27 10.83 5.51
N ARG A 146 -3.98 11.09 5.47
CA ARG A 146 -3.40 12.37 5.90
C ARG A 146 -3.92 13.59 5.11
N ARG A 147 -4.21 13.42 3.82
CA ARG A 147 -4.80 14.49 3.00
C ARG A 147 -6.23 14.83 3.39
N LEU A 148 -6.99 13.87 3.92
CA LEU A 148 -8.37 14.10 4.39
C LEU A 148 -8.41 14.92 5.68
N ILE A 149 -7.52 14.65 6.64
CA ILE A 149 -7.43 15.40 7.90
C ILE A 149 -7.03 16.85 7.64
N GLN A 150 -6.08 17.11 6.75
CA GLN A 150 -5.67 18.48 6.39
C GLN A 150 -6.78 19.25 5.64
N ARG A 151 -7.56 18.58 4.78
CA ARG A 151 -8.72 19.19 4.10
C ARG A 151 -9.85 19.49 5.07
N ALA A 152 -10.17 18.58 5.98
CA ALA A 152 -11.20 18.80 7.02
C ALA A 152 -10.82 19.95 7.95
N SER A 153 -9.56 20.03 8.40
CA SER A 153 -9.07 21.12 9.24
C SER A 153 -9.09 22.49 8.53
N ARG A 154 -8.76 22.55 7.23
CA ARG A 154 -8.86 23.76 6.42
C ARG A 154 -10.32 24.22 6.24
N LEU A 155 -11.24 23.29 6.00
CA LEU A 155 -12.67 23.60 5.87
C LEU A 155 -13.27 24.09 7.18
N GLN A 156 -12.84 23.56 8.34
CA GLN A 156 -13.27 24.05 9.65
C GLN A 156 -12.71 25.45 9.96
N LEU A 157 -11.49 25.75 9.56
CA LEU A 157 -10.90 27.09 9.71
C LEU A 157 -11.60 28.13 8.83
N LEU A 158 -11.96 27.80 7.60
CA LEU A 158 -12.68 28.69 6.69
C LEU A 158 -14.11 28.99 7.19
N ARG A 159 -14.83 28.01 7.74
CA ARG A 159 -16.16 28.23 8.34
C ARG A 159 -16.15 29.10 9.59
N ARG A 160 -15.04 29.17 10.33
CA ARG A 160 -14.89 30.06 11.50
C ARG A 160 -14.59 31.51 11.12
N SER A 161 -14.03 31.77 9.94
CA SER A 161 -13.75 33.14 9.45
C SER A 161 -14.95 33.82 8.80
N GLU A 162 -16.04 33.09 8.51
CA GLU A 162 -17.28 33.65 7.95
C GLU A 162 -18.29 34.11 9.04
N HIS A 163 -17.95 33.97 10.32
CA HIS A 163 -18.79 34.33 11.45
C HIS A 163 -18.16 35.40 12.38
N LEU A 164 -17.20 36.18 11.86
CA LEU A 164 -16.65 37.40 12.47
C LEU A 164 -16.92 38.60 11.56
#